data_a19de7b2e67c953c6be92ac7e76b460c
#
_entry.id   a19de7b2e67c953c6be92ac7e76b460c
#
_cell.length_a   1.000
_cell.length_b   1.000
_cell.length_c   1.000
_cell.angle_alpha   90.00
_cell.angle_beta   90.00
_cell.angle_gamma   90.00
#
_symmetry.space_group_name_H-M   'P 1'
#
loop_
_entity.id
_entity.type
_entity.pdbx_description
1 polymer ?
#
loop_
_entity_poly.entity_id
_entity_poly.type
_entity_poly.pdbx_seq_one_letter_code
_entity_poly.pdbx_strand_id
1 'polypeptide(L)'
;MTHEPEIPASWTCGHCLVEVRWMNGHKGRGLPANWAEENGGAVCLACRRDLAADAALSGTSPELSVQERARLRSFALLEFEVTRDPNRSNAQIASAVHTSVVAVQKARERLGIAAAA
;
A
#
# COMPACT_ATOMS: atom_id res chain seq x y z
N MET A 1 -0.14 23.74 -32.06
CA MET A 1 -0.05 24.05 -30.64
C MET A 1 0.04 22.79 -29.83
N THR A 2 1.18 22.56 -29.25
CA THR A 2 1.36 21.45 -28.34
C THR A 2 0.80 21.85 -26.99
N HIS A 3 -0.29 21.18 -26.60
CA HIS A 3 -0.75 21.27 -25.23
C HIS A 3 0.18 20.47 -24.34
N GLU A 4 0.86 21.13 -23.44
CA GLU A 4 1.51 20.43 -22.35
C GLU A 4 0.41 19.74 -21.51
N PRO A 5 0.60 18.47 -21.12
CA PRO A 5 -0.37 17.82 -20.27
C PRO A 5 -0.49 18.61 -18.96
N GLU A 6 -1.69 19.07 -18.66
CA GLU A 6 -1.95 19.74 -17.40
C GLU A 6 -1.78 18.75 -16.25
N ILE A 7 -0.94 19.11 -15.30
CA ILE A 7 -0.79 18.33 -14.08
C ILE A 7 -2.01 18.63 -13.21
N PRO A 8 -2.78 17.63 -12.80
CA PRO A 8 -4.00 17.89 -12.05
C PRO A 8 -3.74 18.58 -10.74
N ALA A 9 -4.61 19.53 -10.38
CA ALA A 9 -4.59 20.19 -9.07
C ALA A 9 -5.16 19.30 -7.97
N SER A 10 -5.84 18.22 -8.33
CA SER A 10 -6.43 17.29 -7.40
C SER A 10 -6.30 15.86 -7.94
N TRP A 11 -6.32 14.92 -7.02
CA TRP A 11 -6.31 13.49 -7.33
C TRP A 11 -7.48 12.82 -6.60
N THR A 12 -8.20 11.97 -7.31
CA THR A 12 -9.31 11.21 -6.73
C THR A 12 -8.97 9.72 -6.80
N CYS A 13 -9.08 9.03 -5.68
CA CYS A 13 -8.91 7.58 -5.66
C CYS A 13 -10.02 6.91 -6.45
N GLY A 14 -9.67 6.10 -7.43
CA GLY A 14 -10.64 5.37 -8.25
C GLY A 14 -11.39 4.28 -7.50
N HIS A 15 -10.95 3.93 -6.31
CA HIS A 15 -11.54 2.86 -5.51
C HIS A 15 -12.47 3.38 -4.40
N CYS A 16 -12.00 4.31 -3.57
CA CYS A 16 -12.78 4.84 -2.44
C CYS A 16 -13.29 6.27 -2.65
N LEU A 17 -12.88 6.92 -3.73
CA LEU A 17 -13.29 8.26 -4.14
C LEU A 17 -12.78 9.38 -3.22
N VAL A 18 -11.84 9.11 -2.32
CA VAL A 18 -11.20 10.16 -1.55
C VAL A 18 -10.45 11.11 -2.49
N GLU A 19 -10.55 12.39 -2.22
CA GLU A 19 -9.90 13.42 -3.03
C GLU A 19 -8.82 14.14 -2.23
N VAL A 20 -7.67 14.32 -2.87
CA VAL A 20 -6.56 15.12 -2.33
C VAL A 20 -6.32 16.27 -3.27
N ARG A 21 -6.34 17.50 -2.72
CA ARG A 21 -6.10 18.71 -3.49
C ARG A 21 -4.81 19.39 -3.05
N TRP A 22 -4.08 19.87 -4.05
CA TRP A 22 -2.92 20.72 -3.78
C TRP A 22 -3.41 22.15 -3.52
N MET A 23 -3.02 22.72 -2.40
CA MET A 23 -3.44 24.07 -2.00
C MET A 23 -2.44 25.13 -2.45
N ASN A 24 -2.95 26.36 -2.63
CA ASN A 24 -2.12 27.56 -2.83
C ASN A 24 -1.08 27.47 -3.92
N GLY A 25 -1.48 27.00 -5.10
CA GLY A 25 -0.60 27.02 -6.27
C GLY A 25 0.46 25.92 -6.30
N HIS A 26 0.38 24.93 -5.44
CA HIS A 26 1.24 23.75 -5.49
C HIS A 26 0.80 22.78 -6.59
N LYS A 27 0.42 23.30 -7.73
CA LYS A 27 0.08 22.50 -8.90
C LYS A 27 1.31 21.74 -9.37
N GLY A 28 1.10 20.51 -9.78
CA GLY A 28 2.15 19.80 -10.49
C GLY A 28 3.05 18.93 -9.64
N ARG A 29 2.66 18.59 -8.45
CA ARG A 29 3.46 17.71 -7.60
C ARG A 29 3.27 16.22 -7.87
N GLY A 30 2.48 15.88 -8.89
CA GLY A 30 2.21 14.48 -9.22
C GLY A 30 1.30 13.81 -8.19
N LEU A 31 1.34 12.49 -8.17
CA LEU A 31 0.55 11.69 -7.22
C LEU A 31 0.87 12.05 -5.77
N PRO A 32 -0.14 12.09 -4.89
CA PRO A 32 0.11 12.19 -3.46
C PRO A 32 1.04 11.09 -2.97
N ALA A 33 1.75 11.34 -1.88
CA ALA A 33 2.66 10.37 -1.29
C ALA A 33 1.95 9.04 -1.02
N ASN A 34 2.60 7.95 -1.37
CA ASN A 34 2.11 6.58 -1.20
C ASN A 34 0.92 6.16 -2.06
N TRP A 35 0.40 7.04 -2.90
CA TRP A 35 -0.55 6.64 -3.94
C TRP A 35 0.20 5.97 -5.08
N ALA A 36 -0.52 5.17 -5.87
CA ALA A 36 0.02 4.55 -7.08
C ALA A 36 -1.03 4.56 -8.18
N GLU A 37 -0.57 4.49 -9.42
CA GLU A 37 -1.46 4.26 -10.55
C GLU A 37 -1.63 2.74 -10.73
N GLU A 38 -2.88 2.29 -10.70
CA GLU A 38 -3.25 0.91 -10.94
C GLU A 38 -4.48 0.85 -11.81
N ASN A 39 -4.47 -0.03 -12.81
CA ASN A 39 -5.59 -0.25 -13.73
C ASN A 39 -6.12 1.05 -14.37
N GLY A 40 -5.22 1.97 -14.70
CA GLY A 40 -5.57 3.22 -15.37
C GLY A 40 -6.09 4.32 -14.46
N GLY A 41 -6.05 4.14 -13.14
CA GLY A 41 -6.49 5.14 -12.18
C GLY A 41 -5.56 5.29 -10.99
N ALA A 42 -5.69 6.39 -10.27
CA ALA A 42 -4.94 6.63 -9.04
C ALA A 42 -5.61 5.86 -7.88
N VAL A 43 -4.81 5.24 -7.02
CA VAL A 43 -5.29 4.48 -5.88
C VAL A 43 -4.56 4.95 -4.63
N CYS A 44 -5.31 5.33 -3.59
CA CYS A 44 -4.75 5.79 -2.32
C CYS A 44 -4.12 4.64 -1.52
N LEU A 45 -3.31 4.99 -0.52
CA LEU A 45 -2.61 3.98 0.27
C LEU A 45 -3.57 3.02 0.99
N ALA A 46 -4.64 3.52 1.58
CA ALA A 46 -5.61 2.66 2.27
C ALA A 46 -6.20 1.61 1.32
N CYS A 47 -6.57 2.02 0.11
CA CYS A 47 -7.09 1.09 -0.89
C CYS A 47 -6.01 0.15 -1.42
N ARG A 48 -4.78 0.60 -1.56
CA ARG A 48 -3.66 -0.27 -1.93
C ARG A 48 -3.46 -1.38 -0.91
N ARG A 49 -3.57 -1.06 0.39
CA ARG A 49 -3.51 -2.04 1.47
C ARG A 49 -4.64 -3.05 1.40
N ASP A 50 -5.85 -2.57 1.20
CA ASP A 50 -7.03 -3.44 1.09
C ASP A 50 -6.91 -4.38 -0.12
N LEU A 51 -6.49 -3.84 -1.27
CA LEU A 51 -6.31 -4.65 -2.48
C LEU A 51 -5.22 -5.71 -2.29
N ALA A 52 -4.13 -5.38 -1.63
CA ALA A 52 -3.07 -6.34 -1.34
C ALA A 52 -3.57 -7.47 -0.42
N ALA A 53 -4.32 -7.12 0.62
CA ALA A 53 -4.90 -8.10 1.53
C ALA A 53 -5.92 -9.00 0.82
N ASP A 54 -6.77 -8.42 -0.03
CA ASP A 54 -7.77 -9.18 -0.77
C ASP A 54 -7.12 -10.08 -1.83
N ALA A 55 -6.04 -9.65 -2.46
CA ALA A 55 -5.31 -10.46 -3.43
C ALA A 55 -4.77 -11.75 -2.82
N ALA A 56 -4.44 -11.74 -1.53
CA ALA A 56 -3.96 -12.92 -0.82
C ALA A 56 -5.02 -14.03 -0.74
N LEU A 57 -6.30 -13.68 -0.85
CA LEU A 57 -7.40 -14.64 -0.82
C LEU A 57 -7.80 -15.14 -2.21
N SER A 58 -7.26 -14.56 -3.26
CA SER A 58 -7.53 -14.99 -4.64
C SER A 58 -7.00 -16.40 -4.86
N GLY A 59 -7.85 -17.29 -5.35
CA GLY A 59 -7.48 -18.67 -5.62
C GLY A 59 -7.38 -19.55 -4.37
N THR A 60 -7.72 -19.05 -3.19
CA THR A 60 -7.76 -19.87 -1.98
C THR A 60 -9.04 -20.69 -1.94
N SER A 61 -9.00 -21.81 -1.19
CA SER A 61 -10.17 -22.66 -0.99
C SER A 61 -11.27 -21.90 -0.24
N PRO A 62 -12.55 -22.05 -0.64
CA PRO A 62 -13.66 -21.48 0.12
C PRO A 62 -13.84 -22.13 1.50
N GLU A 63 -13.13 -23.23 1.77
CA GLU A 63 -13.21 -23.95 3.03
C GLU A 63 -12.31 -23.39 4.13
N LEU A 64 -11.49 -22.38 3.81
CA LEU A 64 -10.65 -21.74 4.82
C LEU A 64 -11.50 -21.10 5.92
N SER A 65 -11.07 -21.30 7.16
CA SER A 65 -11.70 -20.68 8.33
C SER A 65 -11.52 -19.16 8.29
N VAL A 66 -12.35 -18.47 9.06
CA VAL A 66 -12.23 -17.01 9.24
C VAL A 66 -10.84 -16.65 9.76
N GLN A 67 -10.31 -17.47 10.69
CA GLN A 67 -8.98 -17.23 11.26
C GLN A 67 -7.87 -17.41 10.24
N GLU A 68 -7.96 -18.42 9.39
CA GLU A 68 -6.98 -18.67 8.34
C GLU A 68 -6.98 -17.54 7.29
N ARG A 69 -8.18 -17.06 6.93
CA ARG A 69 -8.31 -15.91 6.02
C ARG A 69 -7.70 -14.65 6.60
N ALA A 70 -7.98 -14.39 7.88
CA ALA A 70 -7.41 -13.24 8.57
C ALA A 70 -5.89 -13.29 8.62
N ARG A 71 -5.32 -14.47 8.85
CA ARG A 71 -3.88 -14.68 8.86
C ARG A 71 -3.25 -14.39 7.50
N LEU A 72 -3.86 -14.90 6.42
CA LEU A 72 -3.37 -14.64 5.07
C LEU A 72 -3.41 -13.16 4.72
N ARG A 73 -4.49 -12.47 5.08
CA ARG A 73 -4.61 -11.03 4.86
C ARG A 73 -3.54 -10.27 5.65
N SER A 74 -3.30 -10.64 6.89
CA SER A 74 -2.30 -9.99 7.73
C SER A 74 -0.89 -10.18 7.18
N PHE A 75 -0.54 -11.37 6.71
CA PHE A 75 0.74 -11.62 6.07
C PHE A 75 0.93 -10.79 4.81
N ALA A 76 -0.10 -10.74 3.97
CA ALA A 76 -0.03 -9.97 2.73
C ALA A 76 0.13 -8.47 3.00
N LEU A 77 -0.58 -7.96 4.00
CA LEU A 77 -0.47 -6.56 4.39
C LEU A 77 0.92 -6.23 4.90
N LEU A 78 1.49 -7.10 5.73
CA LEU A 78 2.84 -6.94 6.25
C LEU A 78 3.88 -6.95 5.11
N GLU A 79 3.78 -7.89 4.19
CA GLU A 79 4.68 -7.96 3.04
C GLU A 79 4.54 -6.74 2.14
N PHE A 80 3.31 -6.26 1.94
CA PHE A 80 3.05 -5.04 1.19
C PHE A 80 3.76 -3.84 1.84
N GLU A 81 3.66 -3.69 3.15
CA GLU A 81 4.27 -2.56 3.86
C GLU A 81 5.80 -2.63 3.84
N VAL A 82 6.38 -3.80 4.01
CA VAL A 82 7.84 -3.98 3.91
C VAL A 82 8.32 -3.65 2.51
N THR A 83 7.63 -4.12 1.49
CA THR A 83 8.00 -3.90 0.08
C THR A 83 7.84 -2.44 -0.32
N ARG A 84 6.78 -1.80 0.17
CA ARG A 84 6.46 -0.41 -0.18
C ARG A 84 7.52 0.57 0.31
N ASP A 85 7.99 0.38 1.52
CA ASP A 85 8.98 1.28 2.12
C ASP A 85 9.91 0.50 3.06
N PRO A 86 10.92 -0.19 2.49
CA PRO A 86 11.80 -1.05 3.26
C PRO A 86 12.78 -0.29 4.16
N ASN A 87 12.88 1.03 3.99
CA ASN A 87 13.83 1.86 4.75
C ASN A 87 13.31 2.24 6.13
N ARG A 88 12.04 1.99 6.41
CA ARG A 88 11.50 2.20 7.76
C ARG A 88 12.06 1.14 8.72
N SER A 89 12.15 1.50 10.01
CA SER A 89 12.57 0.54 11.02
C SER A 89 11.51 -0.56 11.18
N ASN A 90 11.94 -1.72 11.70
CA ASN A 90 11.01 -2.81 11.98
C ASN A 90 9.92 -2.36 12.98
N ALA A 91 10.27 -1.52 13.94
CA ALA A 91 9.30 -0.99 14.90
C ALA A 91 8.25 -0.10 14.24
N GLN A 92 8.64 0.73 13.28
CA GLN A 92 7.72 1.58 12.54
C GLN A 92 6.75 0.76 11.70
N ILE A 93 7.26 -0.26 11.01
CA ILE A 93 6.42 -1.14 10.20
C ILE A 93 5.48 -1.94 11.09
N ALA A 94 5.99 -2.50 12.18
CA ALA A 94 5.19 -3.27 13.12
C ALA A 94 4.02 -2.44 13.67
N SER A 95 4.29 -1.18 14.03
CA SER A 95 3.25 -0.28 14.52
C SER A 95 2.20 0.03 13.45
N ALA A 96 2.63 0.22 12.20
CA ALA A 96 1.73 0.56 11.10
C ALA A 96 0.73 -0.55 10.77
N VAL A 97 1.11 -1.81 10.96
CA VAL A 97 0.25 -2.96 10.64
C VAL A 97 -0.18 -3.75 11.87
N HIS A 98 0.04 -3.21 13.07
CA HIS A 98 -0.39 -3.81 14.34
C HIS A 98 0.15 -5.22 14.55
N THR A 99 1.45 -5.40 14.34
CA THR A 99 2.12 -6.69 14.52
C THR A 99 3.38 -6.52 15.37
N SER A 100 4.14 -7.61 15.54
CA SER A 100 5.38 -7.61 16.31
C SER A 100 6.59 -7.29 15.43
N VAL A 101 7.66 -6.78 16.05
CA VAL A 101 8.95 -6.58 15.39
C VAL A 101 9.50 -7.90 14.82
N VAL A 102 9.30 -9.01 15.55
CA VAL A 102 9.72 -10.34 15.10
C VAL A 102 9.00 -10.74 13.81
N ALA A 103 7.70 -10.45 13.72
CA ALA A 103 6.93 -10.74 12.51
C ALA A 103 7.45 -9.96 11.30
N VAL A 104 7.83 -8.68 11.51
CA VAL A 104 8.43 -7.86 10.46
C VAL A 104 9.78 -8.45 10.00
N GLN A 105 10.61 -8.86 10.95
CA GLN A 105 11.90 -9.46 10.65
C GLN A 105 11.74 -10.74 9.82
N LYS A 106 10.79 -11.59 10.19
CA LYS A 106 10.48 -12.81 9.44
C LYS A 106 9.99 -12.52 8.03
N ALA A 107 9.15 -11.48 7.88
CA ALA A 107 8.67 -11.07 6.57
C ALA A 107 9.83 -10.59 5.69
N ARG A 108 10.76 -9.81 6.24
CA ARG A 108 11.97 -9.40 5.52
C ARG A 108 12.80 -10.58 5.05
N GLU A 109 12.97 -11.57 5.91
CA GLU A 109 13.70 -12.79 5.56
C GLU A 109 13.05 -13.54 4.40
N ARG A 110 11.72 -13.70 4.43
CA ARG A 110 10.98 -14.36 3.34
C ARG A 110 11.11 -13.59 2.02
N LEU A 111 11.11 -12.27 2.10
CA LEU A 111 11.17 -11.40 0.91
C LEU A 111 12.60 -11.13 0.44
N GLY A 112 13.61 -11.47 1.23
CA GLY A 112 15.00 -11.15 0.92
C GLY A 112 15.32 -9.67 1.01
N ILE A 113 14.59 -8.91 1.83
CA ILE A 113 14.76 -7.48 2.02
C ILE A 113 15.38 -7.22 3.39
N ALA A 114 16.65 -6.86 3.41
CA ALA A 114 17.34 -6.58 4.67
C ALA A 114 16.77 -5.35 5.38
N ALA A 115 16.84 -5.34 6.71
CA ALA A 115 16.49 -4.17 7.48
C ALA A 115 17.48 -3.03 7.16
N ALA A 116 16.96 -1.80 7.19
CA ALA A 116 17.82 -0.62 7.05
C ALA A 116 18.82 -0.59 8.22
N ALA A 117 20.08 -0.34 7.89
CA ALA A 117 21.15 -0.22 8.88
C ALA A 117 20.96 1.04 9.73
#